data_6413794a0b3b448f761555f06705d5a0
#
_entry.id   6413794a0b3b448f761555f06705d5a0
#
_cell.length_a   1.000
_cell.length_b   1.000
_cell.length_c   1.000
_cell.angle_alpha   90.00
_cell.angle_beta   90.00
_cell.angle_gamma   90.00
#
_symmetry.space_group_name_H-M   'P 1'
#
loop_
_entity.id
_entity.type
_entity.pdbx_description
1 polymer ?
#
loop_
_entity_poly.entity_id
_entity_poly.type
_entity_poly.pdbx_seq_one_letter_code
_entity_poly.pdbx_strand_id
1 'polypeptide(L)'
;MTRKQVLPWLLSGSELGEHVLEIGAGPGAATEELRRRAERVTSIEYSYSFAAGIARRSQNKNGAVLQGDASALPFPEKTFSAAIAVLVLHHLKSPEKQDRAFAEIFRVLRPGGVFLAVEIKDGWLNRIGHIRSTFVPVAPASARDRLAAVGFSSVSIDFLRGAYRLRALRA
;
A
#
# COMPACT_ATOMS: atom_id res chain seq x y z
N MET A 1 1.16 11.94 13.61
CA MET A 1 1.76 12.17 12.28
C MET A 1 0.64 12.45 11.29
N THR A 2 0.66 13.54 10.54
CA THR A 2 -0.39 13.86 9.58
C THR A 2 -0.09 13.20 8.22
N ARG A 3 -1.12 12.87 7.44
CA ARG A 3 -0.96 12.31 6.09
C ARG A 3 -0.07 13.18 5.18
N LYS A 4 -0.08 14.49 5.38
CA LYS A 4 0.80 15.43 4.65
C LYS A 4 2.29 15.22 4.91
N GLN A 5 2.67 14.61 6.04
CA GLN A 5 4.07 14.31 6.38
C GLN A 5 4.47 12.87 5.98
N VAL A 6 3.51 11.95 6.00
CA VAL A 6 3.74 10.52 5.74
C VAL A 6 4.09 10.28 4.28
N LEU A 7 3.31 10.82 3.36
CA LEU A 7 3.45 10.48 1.95
C LEU A 7 4.74 11.01 1.31
N PRO A 8 5.18 12.28 1.55
CA PRO A 8 6.48 12.74 1.09
C PRO A 8 7.65 11.90 1.64
N TRP A 9 7.57 11.49 2.90
CA TRP A 9 8.58 10.61 3.49
C TRP A 9 8.54 9.20 2.87
N LEU A 10 7.35 8.63 2.67
CA LEU A 10 7.18 7.33 2.02
C LEU A 10 7.83 7.31 0.64
N LEU A 11 7.60 8.35 -0.14
CA LEU A 11 8.02 8.44 -1.55
C LEU A 11 9.45 8.95 -1.73
N SER A 12 10.09 9.43 -0.65
CA SER A 12 11.45 9.99 -0.75
C SER A 12 12.45 8.95 -1.26
N GLY A 13 13.26 9.34 -2.26
CA GLY A 13 14.27 8.47 -2.85
C GLY A 13 13.71 7.33 -3.69
N SER A 14 12.44 7.41 -4.14
CA SER A 14 11.83 6.39 -5.00
C SER A 14 11.19 7.04 -6.22
N GLU A 15 11.49 6.50 -7.39
CA GLU A 15 10.78 6.79 -8.63
C GLU A 15 9.58 5.84 -8.75
N LEU A 16 8.41 6.39 -9.04
CA LEU A 16 7.18 5.61 -9.12
C LEU A 16 6.94 5.02 -10.51
N GLY A 17 7.55 5.60 -11.54
CA GLY A 17 7.33 5.23 -12.92
C GLY A 17 5.94 5.61 -13.43
N GLU A 18 5.52 4.96 -14.52
CA GLU A 18 4.34 5.37 -15.30
C GLU A 18 3.00 4.98 -14.64
N HIS A 19 2.91 3.77 -14.08
CA HIS A 19 1.64 3.22 -13.61
C HIS A 19 1.74 2.74 -12.17
N VAL A 20 1.11 3.45 -11.26
CA VAL A 20 1.12 3.19 -9.81
C VAL A 20 -0.16 2.48 -9.39
N LEU A 21 -0.01 1.42 -8.60
CA LEU A 21 -1.10 0.79 -7.86
C LEU A 21 -1.15 1.36 -6.43
N GLU A 22 -2.25 1.96 -6.05
CA GLU A 22 -2.55 2.32 -4.67
C GLU A 22 -3.42 1.24 -4.02
N ILE A 23 -2.98 0.70 -2.89
CA ILE A 23 -3.66 -0.35 -2.14
C ILE A 23 -4.28 0.25 -0.89
N GLY A 24 -5.60 0.06 -0.72
CA GLY A 24 -6.35 0.58 0.41
C GLY A 24 -6.45 2.10 0.38
N ALA A 25 -7.03 2.64 -0.68
CA ALA A 25 -7.15 4.08 -0.90
C ALA A 25 -7.92 4.82 0.22
N GLY A 26 -8.78 4.12 0.97
CA GLY A 26 -9.61 4.70 2.02
C GLY A 26 -10.44 5.87 1.48
N PRO A 27 -10.50 7.02 2.18
CA PRO A 27 -11.18 8.21 1.69
C PRO A 27 -10.44 8.96 0.55
N GLY A 28 -9.31 8.46 0.03
CA GLY A 28 -8.61 9.00 -1.14
C GLY A 28 -7.59 10.09 -0.86
N ALA A 29 -7.11 10.21 0.37
CA ALA A 29 -6.16 11.29 0.70
C ALA A 29 -4.76 11.09 0.10
N ALA A 30 -4.31 9.84 -0.06
CA ALA A 30 -3.06 9.53 -0.76
C ALA A 30 -3.27 9.55 -2.28
N THR A 31 -4.43 9.10 -2.76
CA THR A 31 -4.81 9.05 -4.18
C THR A 31 -4.56 10.38 -4.89
N GLU A 32 -5.01 11.49 -4.31
CA GLU A 32 -4.86 12.82 -4.91
C GLU A 32 -3.40 13.26 -5.02
N GLU A 33 -2.56 12.89 -4.07
CA GLU A 33 -1.13 13.21 -4.13
C GLU A 33 -0.38 12.28 -5.09
N LEU A 34 -0.71 11.01 -5.13
CA LEU A 34 -0.12 10.06 -6.08
C LEU A 34 -0.41 10.47 -7.52
N ARG A 35 -1.64 10.93 -7.80
CA ARG A 35 -2.05 11.43 -9.12
C ARG A 35 -1.31 12.69 -9.60
N ARG A 36 -0.72 13.44 -8.69
CA ARG A 36 0.16 14.56 -9.06
C ARG A 36 1.58 14.13 -9.41
N ARG A 37 1.97 12.91 -9.04
CA ARG A 37 3.34 12.40 -9.13
C ARG A 37 3.54 11.28 -10.13
N ALA A 38 2.46 10.67 -10.60
CA ALA A 38 2.50 9.57 -11.55
C ALA A 38 1.59 9.85 -12.75
N GLU A 39 1.94 9.31 -13.89
CA GLU A 39 1.15 9.47 -15.12
C GLU A 39 -0.22 8.80 -14.99
N ARG A 40 -0.26 7.64 -14.34
CA ARG A 40 -1.48 6.88 -14.11
C ARG A 40 -1.49 6.23 -12.73
N VAL A 41 -2.60 6.36 -12.00
CA VAL A 41 -2.82 5.76 -10.69
C VAL A 41 -4.07 4.89 -10.73
N THR A 42 -3.93 3.61 -10.46
CA THR A 42 -5.04 2.70 -10.20
C THR A 42 -5.14 2.46 -8.71
N SER A 43 -6.29 2.76 -8.11
CA SER A 43 -6.51 2.56 -6.68
C SER A 43 -7.46 1.38 -6.47
N ILE A 44 -7.12 0.50 -5.52
CA ILE A 44 -8.01 -0.56 -5.06
C ILE A 44 -8.42 -0.29 -3.61
N GLU A 45 -9.71 -0.45 -3.31
CA GLU A 45 -10.28 -0.21 -1.99
C GLU A 45 -11.32 -1.27 -1.65
N TYR A 46 -11.23 -1.84 -0.45
CA TYR A 46 -12.15 -2.90 0.01
C TYR A 46 -13.57 -2.38 0.25
N SER A 47 -13.70 -1.17 0.81
CA SER A 47 -14.99 -0.55 1.08
C SER A 47 -15.60 0.05 -0.18
N TYR A 48 -16.76 -0.46 -0.59
CA TYR A 48 -17.52 0.11 -1.71
C TYR A 48 -17.79 1.60 -1.55
N SER A 49 -18.17 2.04 -0.35
CA SER A 49 -18.50 3.45 -0.09
C SER A 49 -17.31 4.38 -0.31
N PHE A 50 -16.10 3.96 0.12
CA PHE A 50 -14.88 4.72 -0.13
C PHE A 50 -14.49 4.69 -1.60
N ALA A 51 -14.50 3.52 -2.24
CA ALA A 51 -14.19 3.39 -3.67
C ALA A 51 -15.12 4.27 -4.53
N ALA A 52 -16.43 4.18 -4.31
CA ALA A 52 -17.43 5.01 -5.00
C ALA A 52 -17.25 6.51 -4.71
N GLY A 53 -16.88 6.86 -3.47
CA GLY A 53 -16.59 8.25 -3.08
C GLY A 53 -15.38 8.83 -3.83
N ILE A 54 -14.31 8.06 -3.98
CA ILE A 54 -13.13 8.48 -4.75
C ILE A 54 -13.50 8.56 -6.24
N ALA A 55 -14.17 7.55 -6.79
CA ALA A 55 -14.55 7.52 -8.21
C ALA A 55 -15.37 8.77 -8.60
N ARG A 56 -16.33 9.18 -7.79
CA ARG A 56 -17.13 10.39 -8.02
C ARG A 56 -16.28 11.69 -8.06
N ARG A 57 -15.27 11.79 -7.17
CA ARG A 57 -14.38 12.97 -7.13
C ARG A 57 -13.30 12.95 -8.20
N SER A 58 -13.08 11.79 -8.80
CA SER A 58 -11.95 11.54 -9.71
C SER A 58 -12.33 11.55 -11.18
N GLN A 59 -13.54 11.96 -11.52
CA GLN A 59 -13.98 12.08 -12.92
C GLN A 59 -12.97 12.91 -13.72
N ASN A 60 -12.54 12.36 -14.85
CA ASN A 60 -11.55 12.97 -15.77
C ASN A 60 -10.10 13.10 -15.24
N LYS A 61 -9.71 12.38 -14.19
CA LYS A 61 -8.33 12.34 -13.73
C LYS A 61 -7.60 11.08 -14.23
N ASN A 62 -6.28 11.13 -14.20
CA ASN A 62 -5.35 10.07 -14.67
C ASN A 62 -5.38 8.78 -13.82
N GLY A 63 -6.49 8.07 -13.82
CA GLY A 63 -6.54 6.79 -13.12
C GLY A 63 -7.93 6.21 -12.88
N ALA A 64 -7.96 4.99 -12.40
CA ALA A 64 -9.14 4.23 -12.06
C ALA A 64 -9.23 3.96 -10.55
N VAL A 65 -10.44 3.73 -10.08
CA VAL A 65 -10.69 3.24 -8.72
C VAL A 65 -11.57 2.01 -8.82
N LEU A 66 -11.14 0.92 -8.19
CA LEU A 66 -11.86 -0.34 -8.16
C LEU A 66 -12.15 -0.75 -6.72
N GLN A 67 -13.30 -1.38 -6.51
CA GLN A 67 -13.52 -2.12 -5.29
C GLN A 67 -12.82 -3.48 -5.39
N GLY A 68 -12.08 -3.88 -4.34
CA GLY A 68 -11.44 -5.20 -4.33
C GLY A 68 -10.65 -5.49 -3.07
N ASP A 69 -10.20 -6.74 -2.96
CA ASP A 69 -9.39 -7.25 -1.84
C ASP A 69 -7.90 -7.26 -2.26
N ALA A 70 -7.05 -6.66 -1.45
CA ALA A 70 -5.59 -6.64 -1.68
C ALA A 70 -4.96 -8.04 -1.71
N SER A 71 -5.61 -9.04 -1.10
CA SER A 71 -5.17 -10.43 -1.13
C SER A 71 -5.62 -11.24 -2.37
N ALA A 72 -6.31 -10.57 -3.33
CA ALA A 72 -6.77 -11.15 -4.59
C ALA A 72 -6.93 -10.01 -5.61
N LEU A 73 -5.83 -9.47 -6.12
CA LEU A 73 -5.81 -8.31 -7.01
C LEU A 73 -6.33 -8.67 -8.41
N PRO A 74 -7.36 -7.95 -8.94
CA PRO A 74 -7.96 -8.25 -10.23
C PRO A 74 -7.15 -7.68 -11.41
N PHE A 75 -5.83 -7.78 -11.34
CA PHE A 75 -4.94 -7.23 -12.36
C PHE A 75 -4.02 -8.33 -12.93
N PRO A 76 -3.64 -8.23 -14.21
CA PRO A 76 -2.62 -9.08 -14.78
C PRO A 76 -1.28 -8.94 -14.06
N GLU A 77 -0.43 -9.95 -14.19
CA GLU A 77 0.95 -9.86 -13.71
C GLU A 77 1.73 -8.75 -14.43
N LYS A 78 2.77 -8.22 -13.80
CA LYS A 78 3.70 -7.24 -14.39
C LYS A 78 3.02 -6.00 -14.97
N THR A 79 1.94 -5.53 -14.35
CA THR A 79 1.15 -4.38 -14.80
C THR A 79 1.71 -3.05 -14.30
N PHE A 80 2.17 -2.99 -13.05
CA PHE A 80 2.48 -1.75 -12.35
C PHE A 80 3.99 -1.51 -12.20
N SER A 81 4.40 -0.25 -12.30
CA SER A 81 5.77 0.18 -12.01
C SER A 81 6.03 0.37 -10.51
N ALA A 82 5.00 0.72 -9.75
CA ALA A 82 5.07 0.83 -8.30
C ALA A 82 3.75 0.38 -7.65
N ALA A 83 3.83 -0.11 -6.41
CA ALA A 83 2.69 -0.37 -5.55
C ALA A 83 2.87 0.38 -4.23
N ILE A 84 1.82 1.08 -3.77
CA ILE A 84 1.84 1.94 -2.60
C ILE A 84 0.76 1.49 -1.62
N ALA A 85 1.14 1.24 -0.36
CA ALA A 85 0.21 0.90 0.71
C ALA A 85 0.41 1.84 1.92
N VAL A 86 -0.59 2.64 2.25
CA VAL A 86 -0.51 3.63 3.34
C VAL A 86 -1.46 3.27 4.46
N LEU A 87 -0.94 2.70 5.55
CA LEU A 87 -1.71 2.33 6.74
C LEU A 87 -2.87 1.40 6.43
N VAL A 88 -2.62 0.34 5.69
CA VAL A 88 -3.65 -0.60 5.22
C VAL A 88 -3.37 -2.06 5.54
N LEU A 89 -2.09 -2.49 5.59
CA LEU A 89 -1.76 -3.90 5.74
C LEU A 89 -2.25 -4.47 7.08
N HIS A 90 -2.23 -3.67 8.14
CA HIS A 90 -2.73 -4.06 9.47
C HIS A 90 -4.26 -4.24 9.52
N HIS A 91 -5.00 -3.81 8.50
CA HIS A 91 -6.44 -4.07 8.37
C HIS A 91 -6.75 -5.42 7.70
N LEU A 92 -5.77 -6.08 7.11
CA LEU A 92 -5.93 -7.45 6.61
C LEU A 92 -6.12 -8.41 7.79
N LYS A 93 -7.17 -9.24 7.71
CA LYS A 93 -7.77 -9.95 8.85
C LYS A 93 -6.88 -11.04 9.47
N SER A 94 -5.78 -11.42 8.83
CA SER A 94 -4.85 -12.42 9.37
C SER A 94 -3.46 -12.30 8.70
N PRO A 95 -2.40 -12.88 9.29
CA PRO A 95 -1.08 -12.98 8.66
C PRO A 95 -1.12 -13.64 7.28
N GLU A 96 -1.94 -14.67 7.08
CA GLU A 96 -2.06 -15.38 5.81
C GLU A 96 -2.70 -14.48 4.72
N LYS A 97 -3.62 -13.60 5.11
CA LYS A 97 -4.17 -12.58 4.21
C LYS A 97 -3.12 -11.54 3.82
N GLN A 98 -2.26 -11.17 4.76
CA GLN A 98 -1.13 -10.27 4.48
C GLN A 98 -0.12 -10.93 3.55
N ASP A 99 0.20 -12.23 3.75
CA ASP A 99 1.11 -12.98 2.88
C ASP A 99 0.57 -13.08 1.45
N ARG A 100 -0.72 -13.36 1.31
CA ARG A 100 -1.38 -13.32 0.00
C ARG A 100 -1.31 -11.94 -0.64
N ALA A 101 -1.52 -10.87 0.13
CA ALA A 101 -1.38 -9.51 -0.40
C ALA A 101 0.06 -9.22 -0.86
N PHE A 102 1.09 -9.65 -0.13
CA PHE A 102 2.48 -9.53 -0.58
C PHE A 102 2.75 -10.29 -1.87
N ALA A 103 2.23 -11.51 -1.99
CA ALA A 103 2.35 -12.32 -3.22
C ALA A 103 1.63 -11.65 -4.41
N GLU A 104 0.45 -11.12 -4.22
CA GLU A 104 -0.30 -10.41 -5.25
C GLU A 104 0.40 -9.11 -5.67
N ILE A 105 0.90 -8.33 -4.70
CA ILE A 105 1.69 -7.12 -4.97
C ILE A 105 2.93 -7.48 -5.81
N PHE A 106 3.65 -8.53 -5.41
CA PHE A 106 4.80 -9.02 -6.19
C PHE A 106 4.37 -9.42 -7.61
N ARG A 107 3.30 -10.19 -7.76
CA ARG A 107 2.81 -10.68 -9.04
C ARG A 107 2.48 -9.53 -10.00
N VAL A 108 1.81 -8.49 -9.52
CA VAL A 108 1.35 -7.39 -10.38
C VAL A 108 2.40 -6.32 -10.66
N LEU A 109 3.48 -6.23 -9.88
CA LEU A 109 4.59 -5.35 -10.18
C LEU A 109 5.39 -5.84 -11.40
N ARG A 110 5.96 -4.95 -12.17
CA ARG A 110 6.95 -5.25 -13.22
C ARG A 110 8.30 -5.62 -12.62
N PRO A 111 9.17 -6.35 -13.31
CA PRO A 111 10.59 -6.41 -12.96
C PRO A 111 11.16 -4.99 -12.82
N GLY A 112 11.96 -4.75 -11.77
CA GLY A 112 12.42 -3.41 -11.39
C GLY A 112 11.39 -2.56 -10.66
N GLY A 113 10.15 -3.00 -10.54
CA GLY A 113 9.09 -2.29 -9.85
C GLY A 113 9.30 -2.22 -8.33
N VAL A 114 8.78 -1.16 -7.70
CA VAL A 114 8.97 -0.91 -6.26
C VAL A 114 7.67 -1.07 -5.48
N PHE A 115 7.74 -1.76 -4.35
CA PHE A 115 6.70 -1.74 -3.32
C PHE A 115 7.10 -0.82 -2.19
N LEU A 116 6.22 0.12 -1.85
CA LEU A 116 6.39 1.07 -0.75
C LEU A 116 5.18 0.98 0.20
N ALA A 117 5.44 0.82 1.49
CA ALA A 117 4.38 0.85 2.47
C ALA A 117 4.76 1.67 3.71
N VAL A 118 3.77 2.29 4.34
CA VAL A 118 3.88 2.83 5.69
C VAL A 118 2.91 2.10 6.59
N GLU A 119 3.42 1.63 7.72
CA GLU A 119 2.62 0.98 8.75
C GLU A 119 2.91 1.55 10.14
N ILE A 120 1.95 1.41 11.04
CA ILE A 120 2.11 1.75 12.44
C ILE A 120 2.75 0.59 13.20
N LYS A 121 3.57 0.92 14.19
CA LYS A 121 4.12 -0.07 15.12
C LYS A 121 3.00 -0.65 15.98
N ASP A 122 3.15 -1.92 16.37
CA ASP A 122 2.31 -2.49 17.41
C ASP A 122 2.48 -1.70 18.71
N GLY A 123 1.35 -1.40 19.36
CA GLY A 123 1.33 -0.68 20.62
C GLY A 123 -0.08 -0.58 21.18
N TRP A 124 -0.19 -0.48 22.50
CA TRP A 124 -1.48 -0.47 23.20
C TRP A 124 -2.41 0.67 22.74
N LEU A 125 -1.87 1.86 22.44
CA LEU A 125 -2.65 2.98 21.90
C LEU A 125 -3.25 2.67 20.52
N ASN A 126 -2.49 2.01 19.65
CA ASN A 126 -2.95 1.60 18.33
C ASN A 126 -4.03 0.51 18.45
N ARG A 127 -3.87 -0.43 19.39
CA ARG A 127 -4.87 -1.47 19.68
C ARG A 127 -6.17 -0.86 20.19
N ILE A 128 -6.12 0.14 21.10
CA ILE A 128 -7.31 0.86 21.58
C ILE A 128 -7.98 1.62 20.43
N GLY A 129 -7.24 2.29 19.58
CA GLY A 129 -7.79 3.01 18.42
C GLY A 129 -8.53 2.11 17.42
N HIS A 130 -8.28 0.79 17.46
CA HIS A 130 -8.88 -0.20 16.56
C HIS A 130 -9.89 -1.14 17.24
N ILE A 131 -10.40 -0.83 18.43
CA ILE A 131 -11.34 -1.71 19.16
C ILE A 131 -12.57 -2.12 18.32
N ARG A 132 -12.98 -1.30 17.34
CA ARG A 132 -14.10 -1.56 16.43
C ARG A 132 -13.66 -1.93 15.00
N SER A 133 -12.38 -2.15 14.76
CA SER A 133 -11.84 -2.51 13.45
C SER A 133 -10.76 -3.59 13.58
N THR A 134 -10.48 -4.28 12.49
CA THR A 134 -9.40 -5.28 12.46
C THR A 134 -8.05 -4.57 12.66
N PHE A 135 -7.24 -5.09 13.55
CA PHE A 135 -5.86 -4.67 13.75
C PHE A 135 -4.96 -5.90 13.91
N VAL A 136 -4.30 -6.26 12.83
CA VAL A 136 -3.28 -7.33 12.78
C VAL A 136 -1.95 -6.66 12.44
N PRO A 137 -1.15 -6.26 13.43
CA PRO A 137 0.07 -5.51 13.17
C PRO A 137 1.05 -6.34 12.35
N VAL A 138 1.70 -5.69 11.39
CA VAL A 138 2.81 -6.26 10.62
C VAL A 138 4.09 -5.89 11.34
N ALA A 139 4.74 -6.84 12.02
CA ALA A 139 6.01 -6.58 12.69
C ALA A 139 7.12 -6.32 11.66
N PRO A 140 7.94 -5.26 11.81
CA PRO A 140 8.96 -4.89 10.82
C PRO A 140 9.91 -6.04 10.45
N ALA A 141 10.40 -6.78 11.44
CA ALA A 141 11.31 -7.92 11.20
C ALA A 141 10.61 -9.00 10.35
N SER A 142 9.40 -9.43 10.76
CA SER A 142 8.66 -10.44 10.00
C SER A 142 8.25 -9.96 8.60
N ALA A 143 7.98 -8.67 8.42
CA ALA A 143 7.68 -8.11 7.11
C ALA A 143 8.84 -8.27 6.12
N ARG A 144 10.07 -8.06 6.58
CA ARG A 144 11.27 -8.29 5.76
C ARG A 144 11.35 -9.73 5.27
N ASP A 145 11.25 -10.69 6.19
CA ASP A 145 11.37 -12.12 5.88
C ASP A 145 10.24 -12.58 4.96
N ARG A 146 9.02 -12.12 5.22
CA ARG A 146 7.83 -12.45 4.41
C ARG A 146 7.91 -11.89 3.00
N LEU A 147 8.40 -10.66 2.83
CA LEU A 147 8.63 -10.05 1.51
C LEU A 147 9.74 -10.78 0.76
N ALA A 148 10.84 -11.12 1.43
CA ALA A 148 11.93 -11.90 0.83
C ALA A 148 11.46 -13.30 0.39
N ALA A 149 10.64 -13.98 1.20
CA ALA A 149 10.07 -15.28 0.87
C ALA A 149 9.17 -15.26 -0.38
N VAL A 150 8.52 -14.12 -0.66
CA VAL A 150 7.72 -13.91 -1.89
C VAL A 150 8.59 -13.64 -3.12
N GLY A 151 9.86 -13.25 -2.95
CA GLY A 151 10.80 -12.97 -4.03
C GLY A 151 11.23 -11.50 -4.14
N PHE A 152 10.77 -10.63 -3.26
CA PHE A 152 11.27 -9.26 -3.23
C PHE A 152 12.75 -9.22 -2.82
N SER A 153 13.51 -8.39 -3.53
CA SER A 153 14.91 -8.07 -3.21
C SER A 153 15.02 -6.71 -2.51
N SER A 154 16.19 -6.43 -1.96
CA SER A 154 16.53 -5.11 -1.39
C SER A 154 15.49 -4.55 -0.42
N VAL A 155 14.99 -5.39 0.48
CA VAL A 155 13.99 -4.97 1.48
C VAL A 155 14.64 -4.08 2.53
N SER A 156 14.23 -2.80 2.58
CA SER A 156 14.65 -1.84 3.59
C SER A 156 13.48 -1.41 4.48
N ILE A 157 13.81 -1.10 5.73
CA ILE A 157 12.84 -0.64 6.74
C ILE A 157 13.43 0.58 7.44
N ASP A 158 12.71 1.69 7.37
CA ASP A 158 13.07 2.93 8.03
C ASP A 158 12.02 3.31 9.06
N PHE A 159 12.45 3.87 10.18
CA PHE A 159 11.56 4.20 11.29
C PHE A 159 11.34 5.71 11.43
N LEU A 160 10.10 6.09 11.73
CA LEU A 160 9.72 7.46 12.07
C LEU A 160 8.61 7.43 13.13
N ARG A 161 8.85 8.07 14.29
CA ARG A 161 7.87 8.34 15.37
C ARG A 161 6.59 7.47 15.38
N GLY A 162 6.69 6.22 15.79
CA GLY A 162 5.54 5.30 15.93
C GLY A 162 5.08 4.61 14.64
N ALA A 163 5.72 4.91 13.51
CA ALA A 163 5.48 4.27 12.23
C ALA A 163 6.80 3.74 11.65
N TYR A 164 6.69 2.97 10.58
CA TYR A 164 7.85 2.54 9.79
C TYR A 164 7.46 2.50 8.31
N ARG A 165 8.47 2.69 7.46
CA ARG A 165 8.38 2.57 6.02
C ARG A 165 9.02 1.25 5.58
N LEU A 166 8.34 0.53 4.71
CA LEU A 166 8.89 -0.59 3.96
C LEU A 166 9.19 -0.13 2.53
N ARG A 167 10.33 -0.54 2.01
CA ARG A 167 10.66 -0.47 0.59
C ARG A 167 11.21 -1.81 0.14
N ALA A 168 10.67 -2.37 -0.93
CA ALA A 168 11.11 -3.63 -1.49
C ALA A 168 11.10 -3.54 -3.03
N LEU A 169 12.05 -4.19 -3.69
CA LEU A 169 12.17 -4.21 -5.15
C LEU A 169 11.76 -5.58 -5.68
N ARG A 170 10.99 -5.60 -6.76
CA ARG A 170 10.85 -6.79 -7.59
C ARG A 170 12.06 -6.85 -8.54
N ALA A 171 12.93 -7.86 -8.36
CA ALA A 171 14.03 -8.13 -9.29
C ALA A 171 13.53 -8.56 -10.67
#